data_d22accfe788cbd75787af61f1811efc7
#
_entry.id   d22accfe788cbd75787af61f1811efc7
#
_cell.length_a   1.000
_cell.length_b   1.000
_cell.length_c   1.000
_cell.angle_alpha   90.00
_cell.angle_beta   90.00
_cell.angle_gamma   90.00
#
_symmetry.space_group_name_H-M   'P 1'
#
loop_
_entity.id
_entity.type
_entity.pdbx_description
1 polymer ?
#
loop_
_entity_poly.entity_id
_entity_poly.type
_entity_poly.pdbx_seq_one_letter_code
_entity_poly.pdbx_strand_id
1 'polypeptide(L)'
;MKYYDKLIFELSRPGRKGYSLPENPYGPMLLPAGLGRGTKAMLPEVSEPDVVRHYTNLSQMNFGVDTGYYPLGSCTMKYNPKINEEIAAMPAFQGLHPLQDEATVPGVKAVYEGMDKALCAITGMKHFIFTPCAGAHGELTGLMIIREYHRRRGDLARTKIIVPDSAHGTNPASAAVCGLEVVEVRSTENGLVDVADLEKLLGPDIAGIMLTNPNTLGLFEREIGRIAELVHACGGLLYYDGANMNPLLGMVRPGDMDFDVMHLNLHKTFSTPHGGGGPGSGPVGVCAKLAGIADTMQVSGFHGNFGVILRAYAYILSLGREHVKMAGKLSVLNANYIKESLKDCYKLPIGSVCKHEFVFDGLVDDGSATGKAGATTLDVAKRLLDFGFHAPTIYFPLLFHQAMMIEPTETESPETLDAFIEVLRKIAAEAAADPDILHQAPHGTPVSRPDETRAARTPVVKYTPAV
;
A
#
# COMPACT_ATOMS: atom_id res chain seq x y z
N MET A 1 -26.70 -4.09 -7.81
CA MET A 1 -25.69 -3.64 -8.82
C MET A 1 -26.00 -4.32 -10.15
N LYS A 2 -25.91 -3.61 -11.28
CA LYS A 2 -26.16 -4.22 -12.60
C LYS A 2 -24.94 -5.05 -13.00
N TYR A 3 -25.13 -6.34 -13.27
CA TYR A 3 -24.06 -7.21 -13.78
C TYR A 3 -23.73 -6.89 -15.24
N TYR A 4 -22.46 -6.79 -15.55
CA TYR A 4 -21.93 -6.55 -16.89
C TYR A 4 -20.78 -7.53 -17.18
N ASP A 5 -20.99 -8.44 -18.16
CA ASP A 5 -20.11 -9.59 -18.43
C ASP A 5 -19.43 -9.55 -19.81
N LYS A 6 -19.70 -8.50 -20.61
CA LYS A 6 -19.20 -8.44 -21.98
C LYS A 6 -17.74 -7.97 -22.03
N LEU A 7 -16.96 -8.63 -22.87
CA LEU A 7 -15.66 -8.16 -23.27
C LEU A 7 -15.79 -7.10 -24.38
N ILE A 8 -14.84 -6.18 -24.48
CA ILE A 8 -14.82 -5.14 -25.51
C ILE A 8 -14.84 -5.72 -26.93
N PHE A 9 -14.21 -6.90 -27.11
CA PHE A 9 -14.18 -7.63 -28.39
C PHE A 9 -15.57 -8.14 -28.82
N GLU A 10 -16.47 -8.46 -27.90
CA GLU A 10 -17.83 -8.91 -28.18
C GLU A 10 -18.74 -7.77 -28.63
N LEU A 11 -18.36 -6.52 -28.35
CA LEU A 11 -19.04 -5.31 -28.83
C LEU A 11 -18.60 -4.91 -30.24
N SER A 12 -17.54 -5.50 -30.75
CA SER A 12 -16.96 -5.15 -32.05
C SER A 12 -17.95 -5.38 -33.20
N ARG A 13 -18.01 -4.43 -34.11
CA ARG A 13 -18.77 -4.53 -35.35
C ARG A 13 -17.96 -3.93 -36.50
N PRO A 14 -17.82 -4.63 -37.63
CA PRO A 14 -17.03 -4.14 -38.76
C PRO A 14 -17.40 -2.72 -39.18
N GLY A 15 -16.40 -1.88 -39.37
CA GLY A 15 -16.55 -0.50 -39.83
C GLY A 15 -16.86 0.53 -38.76
N ARG A 16 -17.08 0.13 -37.47
CA ARG A 16 -17.25 1.08 -36.37
C ARG A 16 -15.92 1.75 -36.04
N LYS A 17 -15.98 3.05 -35.74
CA LYS A 17 -14.83 3.87 -35.33
C LYS A 17 -15.16 4.59 -34.01
N GLY A 18 -14.25 4.54 -33.06
CA GLY A 18 -14.37 5.24 -31.77
C GLY A 18 -13.80 6.65 -31.79
N TYR A 19 -12.82 6.88 -32.64
CA TYR A 19 -12.12 8.17 -32.73
C TYR A 19 -11.57 8.40 -34.15
N SER A 20 -11.51 9.66 -34.58
CA SER A 20 -10.87 10.08 -35.83
C SER A 20 -9.55 10.77 -35.50
N LEU A 21 -8.45 10.16 -35.86
CA LEU A 21 -7.14 10.79 -35.74
C LEU A 21 -6.95 11.82 -36.85
N PRO A 22 -6.21 12.93 -36.62
CA PRO A 22 -5.80 13.84 -37.66
C PRO A 22 -4.96 13.10 -38.71
N GLU A 23 -4.96 13.61 -39.92
CA GLU A 23 -4.10 13.06 -40.97
C GLU A 23 -2.64 13.09 -40.55
N ASN A 24 -1.91 12.02 -40.90
CA ASN A 24 -0.46 11.96 -40.64
C ASN A 24 0.27 12.88 -41.60
N PRO A 25 0.86 14.00 -41.14
CA PRO A 25 1.52 14.95 -42.03
C PRO A 25 2.80 14.39 -42.66
N TYR A 26 3.33 13.29 -42.16
CA TYR A 26 4.55 12.65 -42.63
C TYR A 26 4.28 11.51 -43.65
N GLY A 27 3.00 11.22 -43.93
CA GLY A 27 2.61 10.10 -44.79
C GLY A 27 2.84 8.73 -44.16
N PRO A 28 2.56 7.64 -44.87
CA PRO A 28 2.76 6.29 -44.37
C PRO A 28 4.24 5.97 -44.19
N MET A 29 4.63 5.53 -43.01
CA MET A 29 5.99 5.03 -42.78
C MET A 29 6.07 3.57 -43.21
N LEU A 30 6.99 3.23 -44.08
CA LEU A 30 7.28 1.85 -44.46
C LEU A 30 8.09 1.18 -43.33
N LEU A 31 7.58 0.08 -42.84
CA LEU A 31 8.33 -0.73 -41.88
C LEU A 31 9.46 -1.48 -42.61
N PRO A 32 10.64 -1.65 -41.99
CA PRO A 32 11.69 -2.51 -42.52
C PRO A 32 11.17 -3.92 -42.82
N ALA A 33 11.72 -4.54 -43.86
CA ALA A 33 11.35 -5.90 -44.22
C ALA A 33 11.49 -6.88 -43.04
N GLY A 34 10.47 -7.68 -42.82
CA GLY A 34 10.43 -8.65 -41.72
C GLY A 34 9.89 -8.13 -40.38
N LEU A 35 9.69 -6.80 -40.21
CA LEU A 35 9.08 -6.22 -38.99
C LEU A 35 7.58 -6.02 -39.13
N GLY A 36 7.00 -6.14 -40.30
CA GLY A 36 5.56 -6.03 -40.53
C GLY A 36 4.82 -7.33 -40.12
N ARG A 37 3.61 -7.19 -39.61
CA ARG A 37 2.71 -8.33 -39.40
C ARG A 37 2.22 -8.87 -40.71
N GLY A 38 2.14 -10.20 -40.87
CA GLY A 38 1.48 -10.84 -42.01
C GLY A 38 -0.05 -10.75 -41.98
N THR A 39 -0.65 -10.42 -40.81
CA THR A 39 -2.11 -10.35 -40.64
C THR A 39 -2.51 -9.07 -39.92
N LYS A 40 -3.72 -8.55 -40.19
CA LYS A 40 -4.30 -7.40 -39.47
C LYS A 40 -4.37 -7.71 -37.97
N ALA A 41 -4.05 -6.74 -37.12
CA ALA A 41 -4.25 -6.89 -35.68
C ALA A 41 -5.75 -7.05 -35.38
N MET A 42 -6.10 -8.01 -34.52
CA MET A 42 -7.47 -8.23 -34.06
C MET A 42 -7.82 -7.19 -32.97
N LEU A 43 -8.01 -5.94 -33.37
CA LEU A 43 -8.49 -4.88 -32.50
C LEU A 43 -10.00 -4.77 -32.61
N PRO A 44 -10.73 -4.45 -31.52
CA PRO A 44 -12.17 -4.28 -31.58
C PRO A 44 -12.54 -3.01 -32.36
N GLU A 45 -13.50 -3.13 -33.27
CA GLU A 45 -14.09 -2.02 -34.01
C GLU A 45 -15.35 -1.56 -33.28
N VAL A 46 -15.22 -0.52 -32.44
CA VAL A 46 -16.28 -0.02 -31.53
C VAL A 46 -16.45 1.49 -31.69
N SER A 47 -17.63 2.00 -31.36
CA SER A 47 -17.88 3.45 -31.31
C SER A 47 -17.45 4.05 -29.97
N GLU A 48 -17.26 5.36 -29.90
CA GLU A 48 -16.98 6.06 -28.65
C GLU A 48 -18.02 5.76 -27.54
N PRO A 49 -19.34 5.84 -27.83
CA PRO A 49 -20.34 5.46 -26.81
C PRO A 49 -20.20 4.01 -26.32
N ASP A 50 -19.83 3.06 -27.19
CA ASP A 50 -19.64 1.66 -26.80
C ASP A 50 -18.43 1.55 -25.82
N VAL A 51 -17.33 2.23 -26.11
CA VAL A 51 -16.11 2.26 -25.26
C VAL A 51 -16.44 2.87 -23.91
N VAL A 52 -17.03 4.07 -23.88
CA VAL A 52 -17.36 4.77 -22.65
C VAL A 52 -18.31 3.95 -21.79
N ARG A 53 -19.40 3.43 -22.37
CA ARG A 53 -20.39 2.60 -21.66
C ARG A 53 -19.78 1.30 -21.15
N HIS A 54 -18.90 0.66 -21.93
CA HIS A 54 -18.22 -0.56 -21.52
C HIS A 54 -17.40 -0.34 -20.25
N TYR A 55 -16.48 0.61 -20.26
CA TYR A 55 -15.62 0.86 -19.11
C TYR A 55 -16.36 1.49 -17.93
N THR A 56 -17.39 2.30 -18.16
CA THR A 56 -18.26 2.81 -17.10
C THR A 56 -19.00 1.69 -16.38
N ASN A 57 -19.58 0.73 -17.14
CA ASN A 57 -20.25 -0.42 -16.52
C ASN A 57 -19.27 -1.30 -15.73
N LEU A 58 -18.06 -1.53 -16.23
CA LEU A 58 -17.03 -2.26 -15.51
C LEU A 58 -16.59 -1.52 -14.22
N SER A 59 -16.40 -0.20 -14.29
CA SER A 59 -16.00 0.59 -13.11
C SER A 59 -17.05 0.57 -12.00
N GLN A 60 -18.35 0.53 -12.37
CA GLN A 60 -19.45 0.44 -11.41
C GLN A 60 -19.55 -0.91 -10.68
N MET A 61 -18.85 -1.94 -11.15
CA MET A 61 -18.75 -3.24 -10.47
C MET A 61 -17.55 -3.31 -9.52
N ASN A 62 -16.72 -2.27 -9.47
CA ASN A 62 -15.56 -2.19 -8.60
C ASN A 62 -15.83 -1.26 -7.41
N PHE A 63 -15.19 -1.55 -6.29
CA PHE A 63 -15.23 -0.72 -5.11
C PHE A 63 -14.07 0.27 -5.12
N GLY A 64 -14.29 1.47 -4.60
CA GLY A 64 -13.26 2.50 -4.47
C GLY A 64 -13.53 3.45 -3.32
N VAL A 65 -12.54 4.20 -2.89
CA VAL A 65 -12.63 5.17 -1.77
C VAL A 65 -13.66 6.28 -2.01
N ASP A 66 -14.06 6.52 -3.26
CA ASP A 66 -15.11 7.48 -3.61
C ASP A 66 -16.53 6.88 -3.52
N THR A 67 -16.65 5.56 -3.42
CA THR A 67 -17.93 4.87 -3.35
C THR A 67 -18.31 4.41 -1.95
N GLY A 68 -17.34 4.34 -1.04
CA GLY A 68 -17.58 3.96 0.35
C GLY A 68 -16.31 3.70 1.15
N TYR A 69 -16.52 3.30 2.38
CA TYR A 69 -15.45 2.99 3.33
C TYR A 69 -14.61 1.78 2.88
N TYR A 70 -13.30 1.94 2.94
CA TYR A 70 -12.33 0.95 2.47
C TYR A 70 -11.43 0.49 3.63
N PRO A 71 -11.85 -0.49 4.46
CA PRO A 71 -11.20 -0.86 5.73
C PRO A 71 -9.94 -1.73 5.59
N LEU A 72 -9.23 -1.65 4.47
CA LEU A 72 -8.12 -2.55 4.15
C LEU A 72 -6.93 -2.31 5.09
N GLY A 73 -6.65 -3.26 5.98
CA GLY A 73 -5.47 -3.22 6.84
C GLY A 73 -4.17 -3.42 6.05
N SER A 74 -3.06 -2.95 6.61
CA SER A 74 -1.73 -2.92 5.97
C SER A 74 -1.64 -1.98 4.76
N CYS A 75 -2.73 -1.31 4.38
CA CYS A 75 -2.74 -0.30 3.34
C CYS A 75 -3.72 0.83 3.69
N THR A 76 -3.20 1.99 4.04
CA THR A 76 -3.99 3.18 4.41
C THR A 76 -4.81 3.69 3.22
N MET A 77 -6.03 3.18 3.08
CA MET A 77 -6.95 3.50 1.98
C MET A 77 -7.85 4.68 2.34
N LYS A 78 -7.27 5.87 2.49
CA LYS A 78 -8.00 7.06 2.82
C LYS A 78 -8.53 7.82 1.60
N TYR A 79 -9.55 8.64 1.82
CA TYR A 79 -10.11 9.51 0.80
C TYR A 79 -9.03 10.41 0.18
N ASN A 80 -9.06 10.56 -1.13
CA ASN A 80 -8.14 11.42 -1.87
C ASN A 80 -8.80 12.79 -2.15
N PRO A 81 -8.36 13.89 -1.53
CA PRO A 81 -8.94 15.22 -1.73
C PRO A 81 -8.92 15.64 -3.20
N LYS A 82 -10.04 16.09 -3.74
CA LYS A 82 -10.19 16.43 -5.17
C LYS A 82 -9.35 17.63 -5.58
N ILE A 83 -9.05 18.54 -4.65
CA ILE A 83 -8.14 19.66 -4.90
C ILE A 83 -6.75 19.19 -5.37
N ASN A 84 -6.29 18.02 -4.89
CA ASN A 84 -5.00 17.46 -5.30
C ASN A 84 -5.03 17.05 -6.79
N GLU A 85 -6.18 16.55 -7.26
CA GLU A 85 -6.38 16.19 -8.67
C GLU A 85 -6.45 17.44 -9.55
N GLU A 86 -7.15 18.48 -9.10
CA GLU A 86 -7.26 19.77 -9.80
C GLU A 86 -5.88 20.41 -9.98
N ILE A 87 -5.05 20.43 -8.92
CA ILE A 87 -3.68 20.95 -8.98
C ILE A 87 -2.83 20.12 -9.94
N ALA A 88 -2.90 18.79 -9.87
CA ALA A 88 -2.14 17.93 -10.75
C ALA A 88 -2.58 18.02 -12.22
N ALA A 89 -3.83 18.40 -12.47
CA ALA A 89 -4.39 18.61 -13.80
C ALA A 89 -4.09 20.00 -14.41
N MET A 90 -3.44 20.91 -13.68
CA MET A 90 -3.08 22.22 -14.22
C MET A 90 -2.19 22.08 -15.45
N PRO A 91 -2.46 22.80 -16.56
CA PRO A 91 -1.66 22.71 -17.79
C PRO A 91 -0.16 22.96 -17.58
N ALA A 92 0.19 23.85 -16.64
CA ALA A 92 1.57 24.14 -16.29
C ALA A 92 2.34 22.95 -15.71
N PHE A 93 1.64 21.96 -15.14
CA PHE A 93 2.24 20.74 -14.62
C PHE A 93 2.08 19.54 -15.57
N GLN A 94 0.99 19.46 -16.33
CA GLN A 94 0.76 18.35 -17.26
C GLN A 94 1.57 18.46 -18.55
N GLY A 95 1.84 19.69 -19.01
CA GLY A 95 2.54 19.95 -20.26
C GLY A 95 4.07 19.83 -20.18
N LEU A 96 4.61 19.27 -19.10
CA LEU A 96 6.05 19.16 -18.88
C LEU A 96 6.62 17.87 -19.48
N HIS A 97 7.86 17.94 -19.94
CA HIS A 97 8.61 16.78 -20.39
C HIS A 97 9.80 16.53 -19.43
N PRO A 98 10.09 15.29 -19.02
CA PRO A 98 11.14 15.00 -18.06
C PRO A 98 12.56 15.32 -18.53
N LEU A 99 12.80 15.45 -19.85
CA LEU A 99 14.07 15.88 -20.43
C LEU A 99 14.09 17.37 -20.80
N GLN A 100 13.09 18.14 -20.35
CA GLN A 100 13.09 19.59 -20.56
C GLN A 100 14.22 20.24 -19.77
N ASP A 101 14.82 21.31 -20.33
CA ASP A 101 15.89 22.03 -19.66
C ASP A 101 15.43 22.56 -18.29
N GLU A 102 16.19 22.26 -17.25
CA GLU A 102 15.91 22.63 -15.85
C GLU A 102 15.69 24.14 -15.68
N ALA A 103 16.36 24.97 -16.47
CA ALA A 103 16.17 26.42 -16.44
C ALA A 103 14.75 26.85 -16.83
N THR A 104 14.01 26.00 -17.57
CA THR A 104 12.64 26.28 -18.03
C THR A 104 11.57 25.77 -17.09
N VAL A 105 11.95 25.02 -16.05
CA VAL A 105 11.02 24.36 -15.10
C VAL A 105 11.30 24.73 -13.63
N PRO A 106 11.54 25.99 -13.26
CA PRO A 106 11.87 26.37 -11.88
C PRO A 106 10.78 26.00 -10.87
N GLY A 107 9.51 25.99 -11.31
CA GLY A 107 8.38 25.58 -10.47
C GLY A 107 8.41 24.10 -10.09
N VAL A 108 8.85 23.23 -10.97
CA VAL A 108 9.04 21.79 -10.68
C VAL A 108 10.12 21.60 -9.61
N LYS A 109 11.24 22.31 -9.78
CA LYS A 109 12.33 22.28 -8.79
C LYS A 109 11.85 22.75 -7.42
N ALA A 110 11.08 23.84 -7.38
CA ALA A 110 10.49 24.33 -6.13
C ALA A 110 9.54 23.32 -5.47
N VAL A 111 8.79 22.53 -6.24
CA VAL A 111 7.94 21.45 -5.72
C VAL A 111 8.79 20.36 -5.06
N TYR A 112 9.86 19.88 -5.72
CA TYR A 112 10.75 18.86 -5.15
C TYR A 112 11.46 19.37 -3.88
N GLU A 113 12.00 20.58 -3.90
CA GLU A 113 12.66 21.20 -2.74
C GLU A 113 11.67 21.43 -1.58
N GLY A 114 10.44 21.85 -1.90
CA GLY A 114 9.38 22.03 -0.91
C GLY A 114 8.94 20.71 -0.30
N MET A 115 8.81 19.66 -1.11
CA MET A 115 8.45 18.32 -0.66
C MET A 115 9.57 17.72 0.22
N ASP A 116 10.85 17.85 -0.18
CA ASP A 116 11.99 17.38 0.63
C ASP A 116 11.98 18.06 2.00
N LYS A 117 11.86 19.39 2.05
CA LYS A 117 11.76 20.15 3.31
C LYS A 117 10.59 19.71 4.19
N ALA A 118 9.42 19.48 3.58
CA ALA A 118 8.22 19.04 4.29
C ALA A 118 8.42 17.64 4.88
N LEU A 119 8.91 16.70 4.09
CA LEU A 119 9.18 15.34 4.56
C LEU A 119 10.29 15.30 5.62
N CYS A 120 11.36 16.06 5.47
CA CYS A 120 12.39 16.20 6.50
C CYS A 120 11.82 16.72 7.81
N ALA A 121 10.94 17.72 7.76
CA ALA A 121 10.30 18.27 8.95
C ALA A 121 9.36 17.25 9.64
N ILE A 122 8.60 16.48 8.85
CA ILE A 122 7.66 15.46 9.35
C ILE A 122 8.40 14.26 9.95
N THR A 123 9.51 13.84 9.34
CA THR A 123 10.18 12.57 9.67
C THR A 123 11.43 12.70 10.51
N GLY A 124 12.03 13.91 10.59
CA GLY A 124 13.32 14.13 11.22
C GLY A 124 14.54 13.70 10.38
N MET A 125 14.32 13.12 9.18
CA MET A 125 15.38 12.84 8.22
C MET A 125 16.01 14.12 7.69
N LYS A 126 17.17 13.99 7.02
CA LYS A 126 17.94 15.14 6.54
C LYS A 126 17.83 15.38 5.06
N HIS A 127 17.46 14.37 4.29
CA HIS A 127 17.32 14.46 2.85
C HIS A 127 16.45 13.33 2.30
N PHE A 128 15.65 13.62 1.25
CA PHE A 128 14.84 12.65 0.55
C PHE A 128 15.17 12.59 -0.94
N ILE A 129 15.26 11.39 -1.49
CA ILE A 129 15.28 11.14 -2.93
C ILE A 129 13.90 10.62 -3.39
N PHE A 130 13.50 10.98 -4.62
CA PHE A 130 12.15 10.77 -5.13
C PHE A 130 12.06 9.82 -6.32
N THR A 131 13.19 9.23 -6.73
CA THR A 131 13.25 8.30 -7.87
C THR A 131 12.51 6.97 -7.66
N PRO A 132 12.37 6.39 -6.44
CA PRO A 132 11.64 5.15 -6.28
C PRO A 132 10.14 5.30 -6.60
N CYS A 133 9.61 4.35 -7.40
CA CYS A 133 8.26 4.43 -7.97
C CYS A 133 7.17 3.81 -7.07
N ALA A 134 7.54 3.14 -5.97
CA ALA A 134 6.62 2.48 -5.05
C ALA A 134 7.29 2.22 -3.70
N GLY A 135 6.52 1.76 -2.68
CA GLY A 135 7.05 1.40 -1.37
C GLY A 135 8.12 0.30 -1.45
N ALA A 136 7.80 -0.84 -2.08
CA ALA A 136 8.77 -1.92 -2.27
C ALA A 136 10.03 -1.49 -3.05
N HIS A 137 9.90 -0.55 -3.98
CA HIS A 137 11.05 0.04 -4.67
C HIS A 137 11.84 0.98 -3.75
N GLY A 138 11.17 1.66 -2.81
CA GLY A 138 11.80 2.42 -1.72
C GLY A 138 12.53 1.50 -0.75
N GLU A 139 11.94 0.34 -0.39
CA GLU A 139 12.61 -0.68 0.42
C GLU A 139 13.93 -1.14 -0.21
N LEU A 140 13.87 -1.58 -1.47
CA LEU A 140 15.06 -2.00 -2.21
C LEU A 140 16.10 -0.89 -2.27
N THR A 141 15.70 0.34 -2.57
CA THR A 141 16.61 1.49 -2.66
C THR A 141 17.29 1.78 -1.32
N GLY A 142 16.54 1.76 -0.23
CA GLY A 142 17.10 1.96 1.10
C GLY A 142 18.11 0.88 1.50
N LEU A 143 17.85 -0.38 1.16
CA LEU A 143 18.80 -1.48 1.37
C LEU A 143 20.03 -1.35 0.48
N MET A 144 19.87 -0.88 -0.76
CA MET A 144 21.02 -0.55 -1.63
C MET A 144 21.90 0.55 -1.01
N ILE A 145 21.30 1.56 -0.39
CA ILE A 145 22.02 2.62 0.33
C ILE A 145 22.80 2.03 1.51
N ILE A 146 22.20 1.15 2.31
CA ILE A 146 22.85 0.46 3.42
C ILE A 146 24.06 -0.36 2.92
N ARG A 147 23.86 -1.17 1.87
CA ARG A 147 24.95 -1.95 1.26
C ARG A 147 26.07 -1.07 0.74
N GLU A 148 25.73 -0.01 0.04
CA GLU A 148 26.73 0.93 -0.52
C GLU A 148 27.50 1.66 0.59
N TYR A 149 26.84 2.00 1.70
CA TYR A 149 27.51 2.57 2.87
C TYR A 149 28.59 1.63 3.41
N HIS A 150 28.26 0.36 3.63
CA HIS A 150 29.24 -0.63 4.11
C HIS A 150 30.34 -0.89 3.09
N ARG A 151 29.98 -0.98 1.80
CA ARG A 151 30.94 -1.16 0.69
C ARG A 151 31.97 -0.03 0.62
N ARG A 152 31.54 1.24 0.72
CA ARG A 152 32.44 2.41 0.71
C ARG A 152 33.41 2.43 1.90
N ARG A 153 33.03 1.79 2.98
CA ARG A 153 33.90 1.65 4.17
C ARG A 153 34.82 0.43 4.13
N GLY A 154 34.72 -0.38 3.09
CA GLY A 154 35.47 -1.64 2.99
C GLY A 154 34.94 -2.77 3.88
N ASP A 155 33.75 -2.61 4.47
CA ASP A 155 33.13 -3.57 5.40
C ASP A 155 32.23 -4.56 4.60
N LEU A 156 32.88 -5.41 3.82
CA LEU A 156 32.22 -6.34 2.90
C LEU A 156 31.62 -7.57 3.59
N ALA A 157 31.94 -7.80 4.85
CA ALA A 157 31.42 -8.92 5.64
C ALA A 157 29.96 -8.74 6.04
N ARG A 158 29.41 -7.52 5.98
CA ARG A 158 28.02 -7.20 6.35
C ARG A 158 27.05 -7.57 5.25
N THR A 159 26.66 -8.84 5.23
CA THR A 159 25.79 -9.45 4.22
C THR A 159 24.41 -9.83 4.74
N LYS A 160 24.15 -9.64 6.05
CA LYS A 160 22.91 -10.04 6.69
C LYS A 160 22.08 -8.83 7.11
N ILE A 161 20.75 -8.96 7.01
CA ILE A 161 19.78 -7.99 7.50
C ILE A 161 18.80 -8.65 8.44
N ILE A 162 18.57 -8.05 9.61
CA ILE A 162 17.59 -8.58 10.58
C ILE A 162 16.19 -8.05 10.19
N VAL A 163 15.19 -8.94 10.26
CA VAL A 163 13.78 -8.61 9.97
C VAL A 163 12.92 -9.31 11.02
N PRO A 164 11.95 -8.62 11.66
CA PRO A 164 11.01 -9.27 12.59
C PRO A 164 10.10 -10.29 11.90
N ASP A 165 9.72 -11.35 12.61
CA ASP A 165 8.77 -12.38 12.18
C ASP A 165 7.37 -11.82 11.85
N SER A 166 7.02 -10.66 12.42
CA SER A 166 5.79 -9.92 12.15
C SER A 166 5.88 -8.95 10.97
N ALA A 167 7.03 -8.87 10.28
CA ALA A 167 7.25 -7.92 9.18
C ALA A 167 6.36 -8.25 7.96
N HIS A 168 6.09 -7.22 7.15
CA HIS A 168 5.43 -7.42 5.86
C HIS A 168 6.33 -8.26 4.93
N GLY A 169 5.71 -9.18 4.16
CA GLY A 169 6.46 -10.09 3.28
C GLY A 169 7.33 -9.43 2.21
N THR A 170 7.14 -8.15 1.91
CA THR A 170 8.00 -7.38 1.01
C THR A 170 9.38 -7.08 1.61
N ASN A 171 9.50 -6.97 2.93
CA ASN A 171 10.78 -6.67 3.57
C ASN A 171 11.83 -7.79 3.32
N PRO A 172 11.57 -9.07 3.64
CA PRO A 172 12.51 -10.14 3.31
C PRO A 172 12.71 -10.30 1.79
N ALA A 173 11.68 -10.07 0.97
CA ALA A 173 11.80 -10.13 -0.48
C ALA A 173 12.74 -9.04 -1.02
N SER A 174 12.62 -7.79 -0.56
CA SER A 174 13.51 -6.69 -0.93
C SER A 174 14.96 -6.95 -0.48
N ALA A 175 15.15 -7.53 0.71
CA ALA A 175 16.46 -7.94 1.21
C ALA A 175 17.11 -8.99 0.30
N ALA A 176 16.38 -10.03 -0.08
CA ALA A 176 16.85 -11.07 -0.98
C ALA A 176 17.23 -10.52 -2.37
N VAL A 177 16.39 -9.65 -2.96
CA VAL A 177 16.69 -8.97 -4.24
C VAL A 177 17.94 -8.10 -4.12
N CYS A 178 18.12 -7.44 -2.98
CA CYS A 178 19.33 -6.65 -2.68
C CYS A 178 20.57 -7.55 -2.47
N GLY A 179 20.43 -8.87 -2.39
CA GLY A 179 21.53 -9.80 -2.13
C GLY A 179 21.97 -9.82 -0.67
N LEU A 180 21.07 -9.52 0.26
CA LEU A 180 21.25 -9.67 1.70
C LEU A 180 20.57 -10.96 2.18
N GLU A 181 21.24 -11.68 3.07
CA GLU A 181 20.66 -12.80 3.79
C GLU A 181 19.75 -12.27 4.90
N VAL A 182 18.51 -12.80 4.96
CA VAL A 182 17.55 -12.41 5.99
C VAL A 182 17.76 -13.25 7.25
N VAL A 183 17.88 -12.58 8.39
CA VAL A 183 17.92 -13.17 9.72
C VAL A 183 16.66 -12.74 10.45
N GLU A 184 15.82 -13.69 10.83
CA GLU A 184 14.58 -13.40 11.52
C GLU A 184 14.82 -13.19 13.01
N VAL A 185 14.26 -12.12 13.58
CA VAL A 185 14.15 -11.89 15.01
C VAL A 185 12.73 -12.15 15.47
N ARG A 186 12.57 -12.85 16.58
CA ARG A 186 11.26 -13.24 17.11
C ARG A 186 10.53 -12.07 17.77
N SER A 187 9.21 -12.15 17.74
CA SER A 187 8.35 -11.29 18.55
C SER A 187 8.08 -11.90 19.92
N THR A 188 7.90 -11.04 20.92
CA THR A 188 7.38 -11.42 22.23
C THR A 188 5.89 -11.77 22.14
N GLU A 189 5.31 -12.37 23.19
CA GLU A 189 3.86 -12.61 23.29
C GLU A 189 3.02 -11.35 23.13
N ASN A 190 3.60 -10.17 23.40
CA ASN A 190 2.95 -8.88 23.21
C ASN A 190 3.09 -8.33 21.78
N GLY A 191 3.67 -9.08 20.85
CA GLY A 191 3.81 -8.72 19.44
C GLY A 191 4.88 -7.64 19.15
N LEU A 192 5.80 -7.38 20.07
CA LEU A 192 6.95 -6.48 19.90
C LEU A 192 8.25 -7.29 19.74
N VAL A 193 9.31 -6.67 19.26
CA VAL A 193 10.60 -7.33 19.06
C VAL A 193 11.12 -7.90 20.37
N ASP A 194 11.56 -9.15 20.39
CA ASP A 194 12.28 -9.72 21.51
C ASP A 194 13.74 -9.24 21.50
N VAL A 195 14.03 -8.23 22.34
CA VAL A 195 15.36 -7.63 22.44
C VAL A 195 16.42 -8.65 22.87
N ALA A 196 16.08 -9.63 23.72
CA ALA A 196 17.01 -10.66 24.14
C ALA A 196 17.35 -11.65 23.00
N ASP A 197 16.41 -11.88 22.09
CA ASP A 197 16.67 -12.64 20.86
C ASP A 197 17.50 -11.82 19.89
N LEU A 198 17.18 -10.52 19.71
CA LEU A 198 17.97 -9.60 18.90
C LEU A 198 19.44 -9.56 19.32
N GLU A 199 19.72 -9.45 20.61
CA GLU A 199 21.11 -9.39 21.11
C GLU A 199 21.97 -10.61 20.70
N LYS A 200 21.35 -11.79 20.57
CA LYS A 200 22.04 -13.02 20.12
C LYS A 200 22.35 -13.03 18.62
N LEU A 201 21.57 -12.29 17.83
CA LEU A 201 21.71 -12.24 16.38
C LEU A 201 22.71 -11.19 15.91
N LEU A 202 23.06 -10.24 16.77
CA LEU A 202 23.98 -9.15 16.42
C LEU A 202 25.42 -9.63 16.27
N GLY A 203 26.06 -9.22 15.19
CA GLY A 203 27.42 -9.60 14.86
C GLY A 203 28.08 -8.69 13.81
N PRO A 204 29.33 -8.93 13.48
CA PRO A 204 30.07 -8.11 12.49
C PRO A 204 29.58 -8.32 11.06
N ASP A 205 28.75 -9.30 10.80
CA ASP A 205 28.14 -9.63 9.51
C ASP A 205 26.76 -9.01 9.31
N ILE A 206 26.20 -8.34 10.34
CA ILE A 206 24.91 -7.66 10.27
C ILE A 206 25.07 -6.29 9.61
N ALA A 207 24.41 -6.08 8.47
CA ALA A 207 24.32 -4.80 7.78
C ALA A 207 23.36 -3.82 8.45
N GLY A 208 22.29 -4.35 9.07
CA GLY A 208 21.30 -3.55 9.77
C GLY A 208 20.06 -4.35 10.14
N ILE A 209 19.02 -3.62 10.55
CA ILE A 209 17.68 -4.13 10.86
C ILE A 209 16.63 -3.35 10.08
N MET A 210 15.60 -4.05 9.52
CA MET A 210 14.42 -3.43 8.97
C MET A 210 13.26 -3.51 9.96
N LEU A 211 12.67 -2.38 10.29
CA LEU A 211 11.54 -2.30 11.22
C LEU A 211 10.40 -1.48 10.61
N THR A 212 9.18 -2.00 10.74
CA THR A 212 7.95 -1.23 10.56
C THR A 212 7.49 -0.77 11.94
N ASN A 213 7.37 0.53 12.17
CA ASN A 213 6.94 1.06 13.48
C ASN A 213 5.92 2.19 13.29
N PRO A 214 4.63 1.99 13.64
CA PRO A 214 4.05 0.77 14.25
C PRO A 214 4.15 -0.44 13.33
N ASN A 215 4.21 -1.62 13.95
CA ASN A 215 4.27 -2.88 13.21
C ASN A 215 2.89 -3.25 12.59
N THR A 216 2.82 -4.36 11.87
CA THR A 216 1.60 -4.85 11.20
C THR A 216 0.48 -5.28 12.17
N LEU A 217 0.75 -5.32 13.47
CA LEU A 217 -0.27 -5.53 14.52
C LEU A 217 -0.82 -4.20 15.07
N GLY A 218 -0.39 -3.07 14.49
CA GLY A 218 -0.75 -1.73 14.96
C GLY A 218 -0.04 -1.32 16.27
N LEU A 219 1.06 -1.98 16.63
CA LEU A 219 1.77 -1.75 17.90
C LEU A 219 3.02 -0.91 17.69
N PHE A 220 3.21 0.08 18.55
CA PHE A 220 4.41 0.90 18.55
C PHE A 220 5.53 0.20 19.34
N GLU A 221 6.71 0.03 18.71
CA GLU A 221 7.88 -0.56 19.34
C GLU A 221 8.45 0.39 20.40
N ARG A 222 8.28 0.00 21.67
CA ARG A 222 8.64 0.83 22.81
C ARG A 222 10.14 0.78 23.13
N GLU A 223 10.78 -0.35 22.79
CA GLU A 223 12.22 -0.57 23.02
C GLU A 223 13.08 -0.04 21.88
N ILE A 224 12.51 0.79 20.97
CA ILE A 224 13.23 1.27 19.79
C ILE A 224 14.57 1.95 20.10
N GLY A 225 14.66 2.69 21.22
CA GLY A 225 15.92 3.29 21.66
C GLY A 225 16.97 2.24 21.97
N ARG A 226 16.59 1.16 22.69
CA ARG A 226 17.51 0.07 23.00
C ARG A 226 17.90 -0.73 21.75
N ILE A 227 16.96 -0.96 20.85
CA ILE A 227 17.22 -1.62 19.56
C ILE A 227 18.22 -0.80 18.75
N ALA A 228 18.05 0.52 18.69
CA ALA A 228 18.94 1.42 17.97
C ALA A 228 20.36 1.38 18.54
N GLU A 229 20.50 1.50 19.87
CA GLU A 229 21.82 1.39 20.54
C GLU A 229 22.53 0.09 20.19
N LEU A 230 21.84 -1.04 20.30
CA LEU A 230 22.41 -2.37 20.05
C LEU A 230 22.86 -2.55 18.59
N VAL A 231 22.01 -2.17 17.64
CA VAL A 231 22.32 -2.29 16.21
C VAL A 231 23.45 -1.36 15.80
N HIS A 232 23.47 -0.12 16.28
CA HIS A 232 24.56 0.81 16.02
C HIS A 232 25.88 0.37 16.69
N ALA A 233 25.81 -0.20 17.89
CA ALA A 233 27.00 -0.72 18.59
C ALA A 233 27.67 -1.86 17.82
N CYS A 234 26.88 -2.72 17.13
CA CYS A 234 27.49 -3.75 16.26
C CYS A 234 27.93 -3.18 14.90
N GLY A 235 27.68 -1.90 14.61
CA GLY A 235 28.04 -1.21 13.36
C GLY A 235 27.00 -1.35 12.24
N GLY A 236 25.82 -1.91 12.51
CA GLY A 236 24.68 -1.98 11.61
C GLY A 236 23.95 -0.64 11.48
N LEU A 237 22.96 -0.57 10.57
CA LEU A 237 22.12 0.59 10.36
C LEU A 237 20.64 0.25 10.62
N LEU A 238 19.83 1.25 11.00
CA LEU A 238 18.40 1.10 11.19
C LEU A 238 17.65 1.56 9.94
N TYR A 239 16.83 0.67 9.40
CA TYR A 239 15.89 0.97 8.33
C TYR A 239 14.47 1.04 8.87
N TYR A 240 13.77 2.15 8.61
CA TYR A 240 12.37 2.34 8.94
C TYR A 240 11.48 2.08 7.71
N ASP A 241 10.63 1.07 7.80
CA ASP A 241 9.54 0.90 6.85
C ASP A 241 8.42 1.89 7.17
N GLY A 242 8.29 2.91 6.33
CA GLY A 242 7.34 4.00 6.52
C GLY A 242 5.93 3.73 5.98
N ALA A 243 5.60 2.48 5.65
CA ALA A 243 4.26 2.09 5.22
C ALA A 243 3.20 2.48 6.25
N ASN A 244 3.53 2.37 7.54
CA ASN A 244 2.65 2.66 8.67
C ASN A 244 2.90 4.02 9.33
N MET A 245 3.38 5.02 8.57
CA MET A 245 3.69 6.36 9.12
C MET A 245 2.45 7.15 9.55
N ASN A 246 1.25 6.83 9.04
CA ASN A 246 0.04 7.63 9.23
C ASN A 246 -0.26 8.00 10.70
N PRO A 247 -0.24 7.08 11.69
CA PRO A 247 -0.54 7.38 13.09
C PRO A 247 0.54 8.19 13.80
N LEU A 248 1.73 8.31 13.20
CA LEU A 248 2.86 9.04 13.80
C LEU A 248 2.93 10.50 13.34
N LEU A 249 2.14 10.89 12.34
CA LEU A 249 2.14 12.24 11.77
C LEU A 249 2.06 13.32 12.84
N GLY A 250 3.09 14.15 12.89
CA GLY A 250 3.18 15.29 13.83
C GLY A 250 3.30 14.90 15.31
N MET A 251 3.46 13.62 15.65
CA MET A 251 3.58 13.10 17.01
C MET A 251 4.98 12.57 17.30
N VAL A 252 5.50 11.75 16.40
CA VAL A 252 6.83 11.11 16.51
C VAL A 252 7.52 11.18 15.15
N ARG A 253 8.83 11.37 15.16
CA ARG A 253 9.63 11.43 13.94
C ARG A 253 10.65 10.28 13.93
N PRO A 254 10.69 9.44 12.89
CA PRO A 254 11.64 8.34 12.80
C PRO A 254 13.12 8.75 12.98
N GLY A 255 13.50 9.91 12.42
CA GLY A 255 14.86 10.43 12.60
C GLY A 255 15.25 10.76 14.04
N ASP A 256 14.28 11.02 14.92
CA ASP A 256 14.52 11.25 16.36
C ASP A 256 14.60 9.93 17.16
N MET A 257 14.30 8.80 16.50
CA MET A 257 14.45 7.44 17.02
C MET A 257 15.70 6.74 16.45
N ASP A 258 16.64 7.51 15.95
CA ASP A 258 17.93 7.07 15.39
C ASP A 258 17.84 6.14 14.16
N PHE A 259 16.72 6.20 13.39
CA PHE A 259 16.67 5.55 12.10
C PHE A 259 17.59 6.26 11.09
N ASP A 260 18.36 5.46 10.35
CA ASP A 260 19.33 5.94 9.36
C ASP A 260 18.75 6.13 7.98
N VAL A 261 17.87 5.22 7.58
CA VAL A 261 17.19 5.16 6.28
C VAL A 261 15.72 4.88 6.48
N MET A 262 14.89 5.47 5.64
CA MET A 262 13.46 5.14 5.61
C MET A 262 12.90 5.23 4.19
N HIS A 263 11.77 4.60 3.94
CA HIS A 263 10.93 4.95 2.81
C HIS A 263 9.54 5.41 3.28
N LEU A 264 8.81 6.05 2.39
CA LEU A 264 7.41 6.43 2.57
C LEU A 264 6.58 5.93 1.40
N ASN A 265 5.32 5.61 1.67
CA ASN A 265 4.33 5.31 0.64
C ASN A 265 3.41 6.53 0.48
N LEU A 266 3.59 7.32 -0.58
CA LEU A 266 2.78 8.53 -0.76
C LEU A 266 1.29 8.21 -0.95
N HIS A 267 0.98 7.04 -1.50
CA HIS A 267 -0.38 6.54 -1.68
C HIS A 267 -1.04 5.98 -0.40
N LYS A 268 -0.33 6.00 0.73
CA LYS A 268 -0.87 5.67 2.05
C LYS A 268 -1.01 6.95 2.88
N THR A 269 0.04 7.31 3.60
CA THR A 269 0.07 8.44 4.54
C THR A 269 -0.31 9.78 3.89
N PHE A 270 0.07 10.03 2.64
CA PHE A 270 -0.12 11.32 1.97
C PHE A 270 -1.24 11.34 0.94
N SER A 271 -2.18 10.39 1.04
CA SER A 271 -3.48 10.42 0.36
C SER A 271 -3.44 10.61 -1.15
N THR A 272 -2.45 10.04 -1.82
CA THR A 272 -2.44 9.97 -3.28
C THR A 272 -3.15 8.71 -3.77
N PRO A 273 -3.68 8.65 -5.01
CA PRO A 273 -4.37 7.48 -5.51
C PRO A 273 -3.53 6.20 -5.42
N HIS A 274 -4.12 5.11 -4.91
CA HIS A 274 -3.50 3.79 -4.86
C HIS A 274 -3.58 3.07 -6.21
N GLY A 275 -4.70 3.24 -6.92
CA GLY A 275 -4.93 2.69 -8.26
C GLY A 275 -4.91 1.16 -8.35
N GLY A 276 -5.12 0.44 -7.25
CA GLY A 276 -5.08 -1.03 -7.23
C GLY A 276 -3.67 -1.61 -7.52
N GLY A 277 -2.61 -0.88 -7.17
CA GLY A 277 -1.23 -1.23 -7.50
C GLY A 277 -0.66 -0.43 -8.70
N GLY A 278 -1.30 0.70 -9.03
CA GLY A 278 -0.97 1.60 -10.13
C GLY A 278 -0.01 2.73 -9.74
N PRO A 279 -0.42 4.01 -9.90
CA PRO A 279 0.47 5.14 -9.72
C PRO A 279 1.00 5.18 -8.28
N GLY A 280 2.32 5.19 -8.12
CA GLY A 280 2.95 5.20 -6.81
C GLY A 280 4.18 6.09 -6.76
N SER A 281 4.65 6.34 -5.54
CA SER A 281 5.95 6.93 -5.25
C SER A 281 6.38 6.47 -3.87
N GLY A 282 7.65 6.09 -3.75
CA GLY A 282 8.26 5.62 -2.52
C GLY A 282 9.51 6.42 -2.16
N PRO A 283 9.39 7.72 -1.81
CA PRO A 283 10.53 8.53 -1.42
C PRO A 283 11.34 7.87 -0.34
N VAL A 284 12.68 7.94 -0.48
CA VAL A 284 13.62 7.40 0.51
C VAL A 284 14.31 8.55 1.23
N GLY A 285 14.11 8.59 2.55
CA GLY A 285 14.72 9.55 3.46
C GLY A 285 15.95 8.97 4.15
N VAL A 286 16.95 9.79 4.37
CA VAL A 286 18.21 9.37 4.98
C VAL A 286 18.71 10.36 6.03
N CYS A 287 19.49 9.87 7.00
CA CYS A 287 20.26 10.70 7.91
C CYS A 287 21.44 11.37 7.17
N ALA A 288 22.07 12.37 7.82
CA ALA A 288 23.11 13.19 7.21
C ALA A 288 24.30 12.39 6.64
N LYS A 289 24.74 11.33 7.34
CA LYS A 289 25.89 10.51 6.91
C LYS A 289 25.65 9.73 5.60
N LEU A 290 24.39 9.57 5.20
CA LEU A 290 23.98 8.80 4.03
C LEU A 290 23.52 9.66 2.83
N ALA A 291 23.35 10.98 3.00
CA ALA A 291 22.84 11.88 1.97
C ALA A 291 23.62 11.78 0.65
N GLY A 292 24.95 11.88 0.70
CA GLY A 292 25.79 11.77 -0.50
C GLY A 292 25.83 10.37 -1.14
N ILE A 293 25.35 9.34 -0.45
CA ILE A 293 25.13 8.02 -1.04
C ILE A 293 23.77 7.99 -1.74
N ALA A 294 22.74 8.51 -1.08
CA ALA A 294 21.39 8.57 -1.61
C ALA A 294 21.33 9.32 -2.94
N ASP A 295 22.03 10.44 -3.07
CA ASP A 295 22.12 11.24 -4.30
C ASP A 295 22.69 10.48 -5.50
N THR A 296 23.46 9.41 -5.25
CA THR A 296 24.02 8.57 -6.33
C THR A 296 23.11 7.40 -6.73
N MET A 297 21.96 7.21 -6.03
CA MET A 297 21.05 6.09 -6.28
C MET A 297 20.08 6.41 -7.42
N GLN A 298 20.43 6.00 -8.62
CA GLN A 298 19.55 6.08 -9.79
C GLN A 298 18.85 4.73 -9.99
N VAL A 299 17.63 4.60 -9.45
CA VAL A 299 16.89 3.33 -9.41
C VAL A 299 15.73 3.27 -10.41
N SER A 300 15.36 4.41 -11.01
CA SER A 300 14.36 4.51 -12.08
C SER A 300 14.75 5.56 -13.10
N GLY A 301 14.04 5.62 -14.22
CA GLY A 301 14.22 6.69 -15.22
C GLY A 301 13.75 8.04 -14.67
N PHE A 302 14.40 9.10 -15.12
CA PHE A 302 14.05 10.49 -14.85
C PHE A 302 14.05 10.87 -13.36
N HIS A 303 13.00 11.58 -12.91
CA HIS A 303 12.90 12.20 -11.58
C HIS A 303 11.86 11.56 -10.67
N GLY A 304 11.43 10.32 -10.95
CA GLY A 304 10.33 9.65 -10.25
C GLY A 304 8.95 10.08 -10.77
N ASN A 305 7.90 9.79 -10.01
CA ASN A 305 6.51 10.09 -10.42
C ASN A 305 6.09 11.49 -9.96
N PHE A 306 6.40 12.51 -10.75
CA PHE A 306 6.12 13.91 -10.43
C PHE A 306 4.65 14.16 -10.08
N GLY A 307 3.71 13.60 -10.84
CA GLY A 307 2.28 13.81 -10.60
C GLY A 307 1.81 13.29 -9.23
N VAL A 308 2.40 12.20 -8.72
CA VAL A 308 2.11 11.68 -7.37
C VAL A 308 2.78 12.55 -6.31
N ILE A 309 4.02 12.96 -6.53
CA ILE A 309 4.75 13.85 -5.61
C ILE A 309 4.02 15.18 -5.45
N LEU A 310 3.54 15.75 -6.55
CA LEU A 310 2.77 17.00 -6.55
C LEU A 310 1.46 16.87 -5.76
N ARG A 311 0.71 15.76 -5.94
CA ARG A 311 -0.51 15.50 -5.16
C ARG A 311 -0.22 15.39 -3.66
N ALA A 312 0.82 14.66 -3.30
CA ALA A 312 1.24 14.51 -1.90
C ALA A 312 1.68 15.85 -1.30
N TYR A 313 2.39 16.67 -2.06
CA TYR A 313 2.80 18.01 -1.62
C TYR A 313 1.59 18.92 -1.44
N ALA A 314 0.65 18.92 -2.38
CA ALA A 314 -0.61 19.64 -2.26
C ALA A 314 -1.42 19.22 -1.02
N TYR A 315 -1.47 17.91 -0.73
CA TYR A 315 -2.09 17.38 0.49
C TYR A 315 -1.44 17.91 1.76
N ILE A 316 -0.12 17.90 1.84
CA ILE A 316 0.61 18.42 3.00
C ILE A 316 0.35 19.91 3.18
N LEU A 317 0.39 20.68 2.10
CA LEU A 317 0.14 22.13 2.15
C LEU A 317 -1.31 22.47 2.53
N SER A 318 -2.29 21.71 2.02
CA SER A 318 -3.71 21.92 2.32
C SER A 318 -4.06 21.64 3.78
N LEU A 319 -3.44 20.60 4.37
CA LEU A 319 -3.60 20.30 5.79
C LEU A 319 -2.88 21.30 6.69
N GLY A 320 -1.69 21.71 6.29
CA GLY A 320 -0.84 22.54 7.13
C GLY A 320 -0.38 21.82 8.41
N ARG A 321 0.41 22.51 9.21
CA ARG A 321 1.07 21.94 10.40
C ARG A 321 0.11 21.34 11.44
N GLU A 322 -1.04 21.96 11.63
CA GLU A 322 -1.99 21.56 12.68
C GLU A 322 -2.79 20.33 12.28
N HIS A 323 -3.31 20.30 11.05
CA HIS A 323 -4.16 19.20 10.61
C HIS A 323 -3.39 17.94 10.25
N VAL A 324 -2.11 18.03 9.84
CA VAL A 324 -1.23 16.86 9.71
C VAL A 324 -1.14 16.08 11.03
N LYS A 325 -1.03 16.79 12.17
CA LYS A 325 -1.04 16.15 13.49
C LYS A 325 -2.42 15.59 13.85
N MET A 326 -3.50 16.23 13.41
CA MET A 326 -4.86 15.76 13.67
C MET A 326 -5.12 14.44 12.90
N ALA A 327 -4.63 14.31 11.66
CA ALA A 327 -4.74 13.09 10.89
C ALA A 327 -4.18 11.88 11.67
N GLY A 328 -2.97 11.99 12.22
CA GLY A 328 -2.38 10.93 13.05
C GLY A 328 -3.22 10.59 14.29
N LYS A 329 -3.75 11.59 14.99
CA LYS A 329 -4.57 11.35 16.18
C LYS A 329 -5.90 10.68 15.86
N LEU A 330 -6.59 11.13 14.82
CA LEU A 330 -7.89 10.57 14.45
C LEU A 330 -7.77 9.16 13.91
N SER A 331 -6.71 8.81 13.18
CA SER A 331 -6.48 7.44 12.74
C SER A 331 -6.35 6.47 13.92
N VAL A 332 -5.65 6.87 14.99
CA VAL A 332 -5.52 6.08 16.22
C VAL A 332 -6.86 5.97 16.96
N LEU A 333 -7.60 7.07 17.05
CA LEU A 333 -8.91 7.09 17.72
C LEU A 333 -9.89 6.16 17.02
N ASN A 334 -10.02 6.27 15.69
CA ASN A 334 -10.94 5.47 14.88
C ASN A 334 -10.63 3.98 14.97
N ALA A 335 -9.35 3.59 14.91
CA ALA A 335 -8.95 2.19 15.04
C ALA A 335 -9.34 1.60 16.40
N ASN A 336 -9.04 2.30 17.49
CA ASN A 336 -9.41 1.83 18.83
C ASN A 336 -10.93 1.86 19.05
N TYR A 337 -11.65 2.81 18.43
CA TYR A 337 -13.12 2.86 18.52
C TYR A 337 -13.77 1.58 17.94
N ILE A 338 -13.40 1.17 16.73
CA ILE A 338 -13.92 -0.07 16.13
C ILE A 338 -13.46 -1.30 16.95
N LYS A 339 -12.16 -1.36 17.28
CA LYS A 339 -11.59 -2.48 18.04
C LYS A 339 -12.35 -2.73 19.35
N GLU A 340 -12.52 -1.70 20.16
CA GLU A 340 -13.20 -1.82 21.45
C GLU A 340 -14.70 -2.12 21.31
N SER A 341 -15.32 -1.64 20.23
CA SER A 341 -16.74 -1.89 19.94
C SER A 341 -17.04 -3.32 19.48
N LEU A 342 -16.04 -4.10 19.04
CA LEU A 342 -16.25 -5.43 18.46
C LEU A 342 -15.54 -6.57 19.20
N LYS A 343 -14.76 -6.30 20.23
CA LYS A 343 -13.97 -7.30 20.97
C LYS A 343 -14.80 -8.39 21.68
N ASP A 344 -16.09 -8.16 21.85
CA ASP A 344 -17.04 -9.13 22.38
C ASP A 344 -17.57 -10.11 21.31
N CYS A 345 -17.49 -9.75 20.04
CA CYS A 345 -17.96 -10.55 18.90
C CYS A 345 -16.81 -11.23 18.14
N TYR A 346 -15.63 -10.62 18.15
CA TYR A 346 -14.44 -11.10 17.44
C TYR A 346 -13.29 -11.32 18.42
N LYS A 347 -12.54 -12.42 18.25
CA LYS A 347 -11.40 -12.74 19.10
C LYS A 347 -10.32 -11.69 18.92
N LEU A 348 -9.91 -11.04 19.98
CA LEU A 348 -8.88 -10.00 19.99
C LEU A 348 -7.61 -10.55 20.66
N PRO A 349 -6.61 -11.03 19.86
CA PRO A 349 -5.40 -11.64 20.42
C PRO A 349 -4.56 -10.66 21.25
N ILE A 350 -4.53 -9.40 20.81
CA ILE A 350 -3.76 -8.33 21.46
C ILE A 350 -4.70 -7.22 21.91
N GLY A 351 -4.99 -7.19 23.21
CA GLY A 351 -5.93 -6.23 23.80
C GLY A 351 -5.37 -4.83 24.07
N SER A 352 -4.08 -4.60 23.91
CA SER A 352 -3.46 -3.28 24.15
C SER A 352 -3.99 -2.21 23.19
N VAL A 353 -3.80 -0.93 23.56
CA VAL A 353 -4.12 0.21 22.66
C VAL A 353 -3.30 0.08 21.37
N CYS A 354 -3.98 0.00 20.24
CA CYS A 354 -3.35 -0.02 18.94
C CYS A 354 -3.10 1.40 18.39
N LYS A 355 -2.31 1.51 17.33
CA LYS A 355 -2.15 2.74 16.57
C LYS A 355 -3.27 2.85 15.53
N HIS A 356 -2.97 2.74 14.24
CA HIS A 356 -3.91 3.01 13.14
C HIS A 356 -4.70 1.79 12.67
N GLU A 357 -4.25 0.59 13.03
CA GLU A 357 -4.83 -0.69 12.63
C GLU A 357 -4.76 -1.71 13.77
N PHE A 358 -5.53 -2.76 13.64
CA PHE A 358 -5.57 -3.87 14.60
C PHE A 358 -6.02 -5.16 13.90
N VAL A 359 -5.83 -6.30 14.58
CA VAL A 359 -6.15 -7.62 14.04
C VAL A 359 -7.10 -8.36 14.98
N PHE A 360 -8.18 -8.89 14.40
CA PHE A 360 -8.98 -9.94 15.02
C PHE A 360 -8.57 -11.33 14.51
N ASP A 361 -8.74 -12.38 15.31
CA ASP A 361 -8.49 -13.77 14.93
C ASP A 361 -9.79 -14.58 14.90
N GLY A 362 -10.67 -14.24 13.96
CA GLY A 362 -11.96 -14.88 13.76
C GLY A 362 -13.05 -14.46 14.75
N LEU A 363 -14.20 -15.14 14.66
CA LEU A 363 -15.36 -14.91 15.48
C LEU A 363 -15.20 -15.52 16.89
N VAL A 364 -15.79 -14.91 17.91
CA VAL A 364 -15.90 -15.50 19.25
C VAL A 364 -16.82 -16.72 19.22
N ASP A 365 -17.98 -16.57 18.58
CA ASP A 365 -18.90 -17.67 18.24
C ASP A 365 -19.02 -17.78 16.73
N ASP A 366 -18.46 -18.85 16.17
CA ASP A 366 -18.44 -19.12 14.73
C ASP A 366 -19.62 -19.99 14.26
N GLY A 367 -20.53 -20.34 15.18
CA GLY A 367 -21.69 -21.18 14.91
C GLY A 367 -21.41 -22.68 14.89
N SER A 368 -20.20 -23.14 15.18
CA SER A 368 -19.84 -24.56 15.21
C SER A 368 -20.63 -25.34 16.28
N ALA A 369 -21.07 -24.68 17.34
CA ALA A 369 -21.95 -25.25 18.37
C ALA A 369 -23.33 -25.72 17.84
N THR A 370 -23.74 -25.25 16.64
CA THR A 370 -24.97 -25.73 15.96
C THR A 370 -24.80 -27.11 15.31
N GLY A 371 -23.58 -27.69 15.34
CA GLY A 371 -23.26 -28.96 14.69
C GLY A 371 -22.88 -28.84 13.24
N LYS A 372 -22.73 -27.61 12.72
CA LYS A 372 -22.25 -27.28 11.38
C LYS A 372 -20.77 -26.89 11.40
N ALA A 373 -20.15 -26.77 10.23
CA ALA A 373 -18.83 -26.15 10.15
C ALA A 373 -18.92 -24.69 10.59
N GLY A 374 -17.96 -24.22 11.37
CA GLY A 374 -17.93 -22.84 11.83
C GLY A 374 -17.60 -21.86 10.69
N ALA A 375 -18.15 -20.66 10.75
CA ALA A 375 -17.87 -19.59 9.80
C ALA A 375 -16.43 -19.08 9.96
N THR A 376 -15.75 -18.88 8.83
CA THR A 376 -14.37 -18.39 8.76
C THR A 376 -14.32 -16.88 8.54
N THR A 377 -13.14 -16.30 8.70
CA THR A 377 -12.89 -14.89 8.35
C THR A 377 -13.16 -14.59 6.87
N LEU A 378 -12.92 -15.56 5.97
CA LEU A 378 -13.30 -15.42 4.55
C LEU A 378 -14.83 -15.29 4.41
N ASP A 379 -15.59 -16.04 5.16
CA ASP A 379 -17.05 -16.00 5.11
C ASP A 379 -17.58 -14.65 5.63
N VAL A 380 -16.99 -14.12 6.70
CA VAL A 380 -17.26 -12.76 7.18
C VAL A 380 -16.95 -11.72 6.09
N ALA A 381 -15.77 -11.81 5.45
CA ALA A 381 -15.37 -10.91 4.37
C ALA A 381 -16.33 -10.96 3.18
N LYS A 382 -16.78 -12.15 2.79
CA LYS A 382 -17.78 -12.31 1.71
C LYS A 382 -19.16 -11.76 2.11
N ARG A 383 -19.56 -11.93 3.37
CA ARG A 383 -20.84 -11.41 3.86
C ARG A 383 -20.87 -9.88 3.94
N LEU A 384 -19.73 -9.22 4.26
CA LEU A 384 -19.61 -7.76 4.24
C LEU A 384 -19.99 -7.16 2.87
N LEU A 385 -19.68 -7.84 1.77
CA LEU A 385 -20.02 -7.38 0.41
C LEU A 385 -21.53 -7.26 0.20
N ASP A 386 -22.34 -8.11 0.84
CA ASP A 386 -23.82 -8.03 0.76
C ASP A 386 -24.37 -6.77 1.43
N PHE A 387 -23.64 -6.20 2.36
CA PHE A 387 -23.99 -4.95 3.04
C PHE A 387 -23.35 -3.71 2.39
N GLY A 388 -22.65 -3.88 1.27
CA GLY A 388 -22.04 -2.77 0.52
C GLY A 388 -20.71 -2.28 1.09
N PHE A 389 -20.07 -3.03 2.01
CA PHE A 389 -18.75 -2.71 2.51
C PHE A 389 -17.67 -3.51 1.78
N HIS A 390 -16.52 -2.89 1.58
CA HIS A 390 -15.32 -3.60 1.15
C HIS A 390 -14.81 -4.48 2.29
N ALA A 391 -14.30 -5.67 1.96
CA ALA A 391 -13.71 -6.55 2.95
C ALA A 391 -12.39 -5.97 3.51
N PRO A 392 -12.10 -6.16 4.82
CA PRO A 392 -10.78 -5.93 5.38
C PRO A 392 -9.73 -6.89 4.79
N THR A 393 -8.46 -6.70 5.14
CA THR A 393 -7.41 -7.67 4.85
C THR A 393 -7.62 -8.93 5.69
N ILE A 394 -7.65 -10.09 5.04
CA ILE A 394 -7.81 -11.38 5.72
C ILE A 394 -6.58 -12.27 5.53
N TYR A 395 -6.38 -13.24 6.46
CA TYR A 395 -5.25 -14.16 6.47
C TYR A 395 -3.87 -13.48 6.53
N PHE A 396 -3.82 -12.26 6.98
CA PHE A 396 -2.60 -11.52 7.24
C PHE A 396 -2.76 -10.64 8.50
N PRO A 397 -1.76 -10.58 9.38
CA PRO A 397 -0.45 -11.27 9.32
C PRO A 397 -0.59 -12.80 9.56
N LEU A 398 0.39 -13.56 9.06
CA LEU A 398 0.39 -15.04 9.14
C LEU A 398 0.49 -15.59 10.58
N LEU A 399 0.71 -14.71 11.54
CA LEU A 399 0.75 -15.04 12.97
C LEU A 399 -0.59 -15.58 13.49
N PHE A 400 -1.71 -15.22 12.84
CA PHE A 400 -3.05 -15.62 13.24
C PHE A 400 -3.77 -16.34 12.09
N HIS A 401 -4.39 -17.49 12.40
CA HIS A 401 -5.02 -18.33 11.36
C HIS A 401 -6.28 -17.73 10.74
N GLN A 402 -7.05 -16.98 11.54
CA GLN A 402 -8.28 -16.31 11.11
C GLN A 402 -8.11 -14.79 11.13
N ALA A 403 -6.89 -14.32 10.80
CA ALA A 403 -6.58 -12.90 10.80
C ALA A 403 -7.57 -12.08 9.97
N MET A 404 -8.07 -11.01 10.56
CA MET A 404 -8.85 -9.95 9.92
C MET A 404 -8.29 -8.61 10.40
N MET A 405 -7.55 -7.94 9.52
CA MET A 405 -6.87 -6.67 9.83
C MET A 405 -7.68 -5.50 9.32
N ILE A 406 -7.97 -4.55 10.18
CA ILE A 406 -8.82 -3.38 9.91
C ILE A 406 -8.02 -2.10 10.15
N GLU A 407 -7.99 -1.23 9.14
CA GLU A 407 -7.47 0.13 9.21
C GLU A 407 -8.56 1.12 8.77
N PRO A 408 -9.20 1.86 9.71
CA PRO A 408 -10.31 2.75 9.36
C PRO A 408 -9.87 4.07 8.73
N THR A 409 -8.65 4.51 8.92
CA THR A 409 -8.12 5.83 8.58
C THR A 409 -8.79 6.99 9.37
N GLU A 410 -8.26 8.19 9.22
CA GLU A 410 -8.82 9.41 9.82
C GLU A 410 -9.92 10.07 8.97
N THR A 411 -10.11 9.59 7.73
CA THR A 411 -11.03 10.24 6.79
C THR A 411 -12.48 9.78 6.94
N GLU A 412 -12.71 8.74 7.74
CA GLU A 412 -14.05 8.21 7.97
C GLU A 412 -14.77 8.93 9.10
N SER A 413 -16.07 9.19 8.91
CA SER A 413 -16.93 9.83 9.91
C SER A 413 -17.35 8.81 10.99
N PRO A 414 -17.75 9.28 12.20
CA PRO A 414 -18.31 8.40 13.22
C PRO A 414 -19.51 7.58 12.70
N GLU A 415 -20.37 8.17 11.89
CA GLU A 415 -21.55 7.50 11.33
C GLU A 415 -21.15 6.36 10.38
N THR A 416 -20.09 6.53 9.59
CA THR A 416 -19.54 5.47 8.75
C THR A 416 -18.98 4.32 9.60
N LEU A 417 -18.24 4.65 10.66
CA LEU A 417 -17.67 3.66 11.57
C LEU A 417 -18.77 2.90 12.33
N ASP A 418 -19.81 3.59 12.79
CA ASP A 418 -20.95 2.98 13.49
C ASP A 418 -21.70 2.01 12.55
N ALA A 419 -21.98 2.41 11.32
CA ALA A 419 -22.61 1.54 10.33
C ALA A 419 -21.77 0.28 10.05
N PHE A 420 -20.45 0.39 9.98
CA PHE A 420 -19.56 -0.75 9.82
C PHE A 420 -19.56 -1.67 11.03
N ILE A 421 -19.52 -1.11 12.25
CA ILE A 421 -19.61 -1.84 13.52
C ILE A 421 -20.94 -2.61 13.60
N GLU A 422 -22.06 -1.97 13.29
CA GLU A 422 -23.39 -2.61 13.30
C GLU A 422 -23.47 -3.79 12.34
N VAL A 423 -22.91 -3.64 11.12
CA VAL A 423 -22.87 -4.73 10.14
C VAL A 423 -22.01 -5.89 10.63
N LEU A 424 -20.83 -5.63 11.19
CA LEU A 424 -19.97 -6.70 11.74
C LEU A 424 -20.63 -7.41 12.93
N ARG A 425 -21.33 -6.69 13.81
CA ARG A 425 -22.14 -7.29 14.89
C ARG A 425 -23.26 -8.18 14.35
N LYS A 426 -23.93 -7.72 13.30
CA LYS A 426 -24.99 -8.50 12.64
C LYS A 426 -24.42 -9.77 12.01
N ILE A 427 -23.29 -9.68 11.33
CA ILE A 427 -22.61 -10.85 10.73
C ILE A 427 -22.22 -11.87 11.82
N ALA A 428 -21.70 -11.40 12.95
CA ALA A 428 -21.38 -12.28 14.07
C ALA A 428 -22.61 -12.99 14.65
N ALA A 429 -23.73 -12.28 14.77
CA ALA A 429 -25.00 -12.87 15.22
C ALA A 429 -25.58 -13.86 14.19
N GLU A 430 -25.48 -13.58 12.90
CA GLU A 430 -25.86 -14.50 11.81
C GLU A 430 -25.02 -15.79 11.86
N ALA A 431 -23.69 -15.67 12.07
CA ALA A 431 -22.79 -16.83 12.19
C ALA A 431 -23.15 -17.72 13.38
N ALA A 432 -23.38 -17.13 14.54
CA ALA A 432 -23.75 -17.87 15.75
C ALA A 432 -25.10 -18.61 15.61
N ALA A 433 -26.07 -18.01 14.91
CA ALA A 433 -27.39 -18.60 14.70
C ALA A 433 -27.39 -19.67 13.60
N ASP A 434 -26.78 -19.39 12.45
CA ASP A 434 -26.69 -20.28 11.29
C ASP A 434 -25.49 -19.92 10.39
N PRO A 435 -24.34 -20.62 10.54
CA PRO A 435 -23.14 -20.32 9.76
C PRO A 435 -23.30 -20.52 8.24
N ASP A 436 -24.30 -21.29 7.78
CA ASP A 436 -24.55 -21.51 6.35
C ASP A 436 -24.95 -20.22 5.65
N ILE A 437 -25.52 -19.25 6.35
CA ILE A 437 -25.79 -17.91 5.79
C ILE A 437 -24.49 -17.27 5.30
N LEU A 438 -23.42 -17.41 6.06
CA LEU A 438 -22.09 -16.86 5.72
C LEU A 438 -21.38 -17.74 4.68
N HIS A 439 -21.47 -19.07 4.77
CA HIS A 439 -20.87 -19.99 3.80
C HIS A 439 -21.39 -19.76 2.38
N GLN A 440 -22.66 -19.35 2.24
CA GLN A 440 -23.28 -19.06 0.95
C GLN A 440 -23.07 -17.61 0.48
N ALA A 441 -22.55 -16.74 1.33
CA ALA A 441 -22.27 -15.33 0.97
C ALA A 441 -21.13 -15.22 -0.06
N PRO A 442 -21.14 -14.18 -0.90
CA PRO A 442 -22.10 -13.09 -0.99
C PRO A 442 -23.37 -13.49 -1.77
N HIS A 443 -24.52 -12.97 -1.34
CA HIS A 443 -25.84 -13.26 -1.95
C HIS A 443 -26.26 -12.21 -2.96
N GLY A 444 -25.85 -10.96 -2.78
CA GLY A 444 -26.33 -9.79 -3.53
C GLY A 444 -25.33 -9.22 -4.55
N THR A 445 -24.18 -9.83 -4.72
CA THR A 445 -23.15 -9.34 -5.65
C THR A 445 -23.21 -10.04 -7.02
N PRO A 446 -22.73 -9.39 -8.10
CA PRO A 446 -22.71 -9.98 -9.44
C PRO A 446 -21.87 -11.26 -9.55
N VAL A 447 -20.82 -11.34 -8.76
CA VAL A 447 -19.91 -12.49 -8.69
C VAL A 447 -19.90 -13.02 -7.26
N SER A 448 -20.04 -14.32 -7.07
CA SER A 448 -20.03 -14.93 -5.75
C SER A 448 -18.62 -15.34 -5.32
N ARG A 449 -18.29 -16.63 -5.32
CA ARG A 449 -16.99 -17.19 -4.93
C ARG A 449 -16.27 -17.73 -6.16
N PRO A 450 -15.32 -16.97 -6.75
CA PRO A 450 -14.52 -17.46 -7.87
C PRO A 450 -13.60 -18.61 -7.44
N ASP A 451 -13.27 -19.48 -8.40
CA ASP A 451 -12.24 -20.50 -8.22
C ASP A 451 -10.85 -19.85 -8.28
N GLU A 452 -10.38 -19.40 -7.12
CA GLU A 452 -9.08 -18.71 -6.96
C GLU A 452 -7.92 -19.62 -7.32
N THR A 453 -8.02 -20.92 -7.05
CA THR A 453 -6.98 -21.91 -7.40
C THR A 453 -6.83 -22.04 -8.90
N ARG A 454 -7.93 -22.13 -9.63
CA ARG A 454 -7.91 -22.19 -11.10
C ARG A 454 -7.42 -20.87 -11.70
N ALA A 455 -7.85 -19.74 -11.16
CA ALA A 455 -7.42 -18.42 -11.61
C ALA A 455 -5.90 -18.23 -11.45
N ALA A 456 -5.31 -18.74 -10.36
CA ALA A 456 -3.88 -18.64 -10.11
C ALA A 456 -3.06 -19.64 -10.97
N ARG A 457 -3.54 -20.88 -11.13
CA ARG A 457 -2.77 -21.96 -11.79
C ARG A 457 -2.94 -21.98 -13.31
N THR A 458 -4.08 -21.58 -13.82
CA THR A 458 -4.43 -21.65 -15.26
C THR A 458 -5.12 -20.37 -15.72
N PRO A 459 -4.45 -19.21 -15.62
CA PRO A 459 -5.07 -17.93 -15.98
C PRO A 459 -5.34 -17.85 -17.49
N VAL A 460 -6.52 -17.38 -17.87
CA VAL A 460 -6.85 -17.04 -19.27
C VAL A 460 -6.47 -15.58 -19.51
N VAL A 461 -5.30 -15.35 -20.12
CA VAL A 461 -4.69 -14.02 -20.26
C VAL A 461 -4.90 -13.37 -21.62
N LYS A 462 -5.62 -14.01 -22.54
CA LYS A 462 -5.93 -13.47 -23.86
C LYS A 462 -7.33 -13.81 -24.30
N TYR A 463 -7.93 -12.92 -25.09
CA TYR A 463 -9.17 -13.18 -25.78
C TYR A 463 -8.97 -14.20 -26.91
N THR A 464 -9.85 -15.21 -27.00
CA THR A 464 -9.95 -16.11 -28.13
C THR A 464 -11.37 -15.97 -28.68
N PRO A 465 -11.55 -15.55 -29.95
CA PRO A 465 -12.89 -15.49 -30.56
C PRO A 465 -13.58 -16.86 -30.47
N ALA A 466 -14.88 -16.87 -30.20
CA ALA A 466 -15.69 -18.06 -30.43
C ALA A 466 -15.66 -18.36 -31.93
N VAL A 467 -15.34 -19.58 -32.28
CA VAL A 467 -15.31 -20.09 -33.66
C VAL A 467 -16.73 -20.19 -34.19
#